data_3d98c7bc71daa6069c9f08a0f1fd80ae
#
_entry.id   3d98c7bc71daa6069c9f08a0f1fd80ae
#
_cell.length_a   1.000
_cell.length_b   1.000
_cell.length_c   1.000
_cell.angle_alpha   90.00
_cell.angle_beta   90.00
_cell.angle_gamma   90.00
#
_symmetry.space_group_name_H-M   'P 1'
#
loop_
_entity.id
_entity.type
_entity.pdbx_description
1 polymer ?
#
loop_
_entity_poly.entity_id
_entity_poly.type
_entity_poly.pdbx_seq_one_letter_code
_entity_poly.pdbx_strand_id
1 'polypeptide(L)'
;MIKIVCTSCQKPLSLDETKLPDKEVSFPCPVCKTKLTVDRRKLEMGKAAAPPQPVAPETAHEEAPDDTESFGAKTLIVGADHPALRQAAKLIGCIPLYMPTAQEARALFVQEIPPVVMLNPPQITAPPLESMQPIISLTPADRRKAFFILFADNLRTLDGNAAFLYGVNLVVSFKDLGAFQEIYREAMAYHERLYASMHAVTKALAS
;
A
#
# COMPACT_ATOMS: atom_id res chain seq x y z
N MET A 1 30.83 10.84 19.77
CA MET A 1 30.23 10.22 18.56
C MET A 1 28.72 10.29 18.65
N ILE A 2 28.09 10.99 17.74
CA ILE A 2 26.63 11.11 17.63
C ILE A 2 26.13 10.07 16.60
N LYS A 3 25.06 9.34 16.94
CA LYS A 3 24.38 8.43 16.02
C LYS A 3 23.17 9.16 15.44
N ILE A 4 23.12 9.29 14.13
CA ILE A 4 21.97 9.81 13.38
C ILE A 4 21.44 8.75 12.43
N VAL A 5 20.15 8.78 12.14
CA VAL A 5 19.52 7.86 11.21
C VAL A 5 19.19 8.61 9.92
N CYS A 6 19.56 8.05 8.79
CA CYS A 6 19.20 8.64 7.49
C CYS A 6 17.69 8.62 7.28
N THR A 7 17.09 9.76 6.98
CA THR A 7 15.64 9.88 6.75
C THR A 7 15.14 9.16 5.49
N SER A 8 16.04 8.87 4.54
CA SER A 8 15.70 8.23 3.26
C SER A 8 15.91 6.71 3.26
N CYS A 9 17.04 6.20 3.82
CA CYS A 9 17.37 4.78 3.81
C CYS A 9 17.38 4.12 5.19
N GLN A 10 17.06 4.88 6.26
CA GLN A 10 16.97 4.46 7.67
C GLN A 10 18.24 3.79 8.24
N LYS A 11 19.40 3.91 7.56
CA LYS A 11 20.65 3.38 8.09
C LYS A 11 21.24 4.30 9.16
N PRO A 12 21.73 3.75 10.28
CA PRO A 12 22.42 4.52 11.31
C PRO A 12 23.80 4.95 10.81
N LEU A 13 24.11 6.23 11.00
CA LEU A 13 25.40 6.86 10.68
C LEU A 13 26.03 7.37 11.96
N SER A 14 27.32 7.11 12.17
CA SER A 14 28.08 7.64 13.30
C SER A 14 28.93 8.82 12.84
N LEU A 15 28.73 9.96 13.47
CA LEU A 15 29.49 11.19 13.18
C LEU A 15 30.36 11.58 14.38
N ASP A 16 31.58 12.05 14.10
CA ASP A 16 32.49 12.61 15.10
C ASP A 16 32.06 14.03 15.47
N GLU A 17 31.70 14.25 16.73
CA GLU A 17 31.29 15.55 17.26
C GLU A 17 32.37 16.64 17.10
N THR A 18 33.64 16.26 17.19
CA THR A 18 34.78 17.17 17.11
C THR A 18 35.02 17.76 15.71
N LYS A 19 34.41 17.15 14.68
CA LYS A 19 34.53 17.58 13.27
C LYS A 19 33.31 18.34 12.76
N LEU A 20 32.30 18.53 13.61
CA LEU A 20 31.07 19.25 13.25
C LEU A 20 31.21 20.72 13.70
N PRO A 21 31.18 21.71 12.80
CA PRO A 21 31.15 23.13 13.17
C PRO A 21 29.82 23.49 13.84
N ASP A 22 29.82 24.58 14.64
CA ASP A 22 28.65 25.08 15.39
C ASP A 22 27.53 25.67 14.47
N LYS A 23 27.47 25.26 13.23
CA LYS A 23 26.50 25.70 12.22
C LYS A 23 25.83 24.48 11.60
N GLU A 24 24.70 24.72 10.96
CA GLU A 24 23.99 23.72 10.18
C GLU A 24 24.90 23.15 9.08
N VAL A 25 25.10 21.83 9.09
CA VAL A 25 25.98 21.14 8.15
C VAL A 25 25.18 20.15 7.31
N SER A 26 25.37 20.23 6.02
CA SER A 26 24.80 19.29 5.06
C SER A 26 25.87 18.38 4.49
N PHE A 27 25.64 17.06 4.51
CA PHE A 27 26.50 16.08 3.87
C PHE A 27 25.67 14.97 3.21
N PRO A 28 26.18 14.34 2.16
CA PRO A 28 25.48 13.25 1.50
C PRO A 28 25.57 11.96 2.33
N CYS A 29 24.47 11.23 2.43
CA CYS A 29 24.46 9.88 3.00
C CYS A 29 25.38 8.96 2.22
N PRO A 30 26.32 8.22 2.84
CA PRO A 30 27.24 7.33 2.12
C PRO A 30 26.54 6.14 1.44
N VAL A 31 25.30 5.84 1.80
CA VAL A 31 24.55 4.70 1.27
C VAL A 31 23.60 5.09 0.15
N CYS A 32 22.76 6.11 0.36
CA CYS A 32 21.73 6.53 -0.62
C CYS A 32 22.02 7.86 -1.29
N LYS A 33 23.15 8.54 -0.95
CA LYS A 33 23.56 9.84 -1.46
C LYS A 33 22.58 11.00 -1.21
N THR A 34 21.52 10.77 -0.46
CA THR A 34 20.56 11.82 -0.09
C THR A 34 21.24 12.83 0.84
N LYS A 35 21.01 14.12 0.61
CA LYS A 35 21.57 15.21 1.40
C LYS A 35 20.92 15.25 2.79
N LEU A 36 21.73 15.09 3.84
CA LEU A 36 21.30 15.14 5.23
C LEU A 36 21.79 16.46 5.83
N THR A 37 20.90 17.13 6.55
CA THR A 37 21.21 18.39 7.26
C THR A 37 21.14 18.12 8.76
N VAL A 38 22.22 18.45 9.49
CA VAL A 38 22.34 18.27 10.93
C VAL A 38 22.68 19.58 11.60
N ASP A 39 21.88 19.96 12.61
CA ASP A 39 22.11 21.14 13.44
C ASP A 39 22.55 20.69 14.85
N ARG A 40 23.77 21.05 15.26
CA ARG A 40 24.36 20.70 16.56
C ARG A 40 23.54 21.22 17.73
N ARG A 41 22.91 22.38 17.62
CA ARG A 41 22.11 23.00 18.70
C ARG A 41 20.89 22.18 19.09
N LYS A 42 20.32 21.43 18.14
CA LYS A 42 19.19 20.52 18.39
C LYS A 42 19.60 19.20 19.02
N LEU A 43 20.87 18.81 18.90
CA LEU A 43 21.41 17.57 19.47
C LEU A 43 21.78 17.72 20.97
N GLU A 44 22.12 18.91 21.42
CA GLU A 44 22.49 19.18 22.84
C GLU A 44 21.26 19.25 23.75
N MET A 45 20.09 19.62 23.24
CA MET A 45 18.84 19.65 24.02
C MET A 45 18.26 18.25 24.37
N GLY A 46 18.82 17.17 23.80
CA GLY A 46 18.42 15.78 24.07
C GLY A 46 19.20 15.08 25.18
N LYS A 47 20.18 15.74 25.84
CA LYS A 47 21.14 15.09 26.77
C LYS A 47 20.92 15.33 28.25
N ALA A 48 19.85 15.99 28.65
CA ALA A 48 19.57 16.28 30.05
C ALA A 48 18.17 15.83 30.47
N ALA A 49 18.02 14.55 30.86
CA ALA A 49 17.00 14.12 31.83
C ALA A 49 17.33 12.72 32.37
N ALA A 50 17.28 12.63 33.71
CA ALA A 50 17.60 11.52 34.60
C ALA A 50 16.65 10.30 34.48
N PRO A 51 16.89 9.21 35.25
CA PRO A 51 16.38 7.86 34.97
C PRO A 51 14.87 7.72 35.22
N PRO A 52 14.21 6.77 34.51
CA PRO A 52 12.76 6.68 34.47
C PRO A 52 12.19 6.02 35.73
N GLN A 53 11.20 6.65 36.33
CA GLN A 53 10.20 5.98 37.17
C GLN A 53 9.12 5.40 36.27
N PRO A 54 8.49 4.28 36.65
CA PRO A 54 7.44 3.65 35.87
C PRO A 54 6.14 4.44 36.00
N VAL A 55 5.79 5.20 34.99
CA VAL A 55 4.46 5.80 34.84
C VAL A 55 3.71 5.00 33.77
N ALA A 56 2.46 4.69 34.07
CA ALA A 56 1.49 4.02 33.20
C ALA A 56 1.43 4.65 31.80
N PRO A 57 0.98 3.91 30.78
CA PRO A 57 1.02 4.37 29.42
C PRO A 57 0.09 5.56 29.23
N GLU A 58 0.67 6.76 29.17
CA GLU A 58 -0.01 7.90 28.58
C GLU A 58 -0.11 7.65 27.08
N THR A 59 -1.33 7.51 26.67
CA THR A 59 -1.83 7.47 25.30
C THR A 59 -1.02 8.37 24.38
N ALA A 60 -0.21 7.75 23.52
CA ALA A 60 0.09 8.34 22.22
C ALA A 60 -1.26 8.77 21.64
N HIS A 61 -1.41 10.05 21.30
CA HIS A 61 -2.44 10.46 20.37
C HIS A 61 -2.11 9.78 19.03
N GLU A 62 -2.49 8.51 18.92
CA GLU A 62 -2.97 7.94 17.70
C GLU A 62 -4.11 8.89 17.29
N GLU A 63 -3.91 9.63 16.19
CA GLU A 63 -5.00 10.28 15.52
C GLU A 63 -6.07 9.20 15.37
N ALA A 64 -7.09 9.30 16.20
CA ALA A 64 -8.27 8.45 16.09
C ALA A 64 -8.69 8.49 14.62
N PRO A 65 -8.93 7.34 13.98
CA PRO A 65 -9.54 7.37 12.67
C PRO A 65 -10.81 8.19 12.85
N ASP A 66 -10.91 9.24 12.07
CA ASP A 66 -12.09 10.08 11.96
C ASP A 66 -13.25 9.13 11.65
N ASP A 67 -13.98 8.70 12.70
CA ASP A 67 -15.19 7.89 12.63
C ASP A 67 -16.34 8.73 12.03
N THR A 68 -16.04 9.48 11.01
CA THR A 68 -17.02 9.80 10.00
C THR A 68 -17.33 8.47 9.32
N GLU A 69 -18.51 7.91 9.59
CA GLU A 69 -19.07 6.79 8.85
C GLU A 69 -18.96 7.11 7.36
N SER A 70 -17.81 6.75 6.81
CA SER A 70 -17.50 6.92 5.41
C SER A 70 -18.29 5.85 4.68
N PHE A 71 -19.45 6.22 4.12
CA PHE A 71 -20.29 5.40 3.25
C PHE A 71 -19.57 5.11 1.92
N GLY A 72 -18.31 4.66 1.97
CA GLY A 72 -17.52 4.26 0.82
C GLY A 72 -17.45 2.74 0.71
N ALA A 73 -17.41 2.24 -0.52
CA ALA A 73 -17.14 0.82 -0.76
C ALA A 73 -15.75 0.47 -0.21
N LYS A 74 -15.62 -0.68 0.45
CA LYS A 74 -14.34 -1.16 0.98
C LYS A 74 -13.46 -1.71 -0.16
N THR A 75 -12.16 -1.43 -0.11
CA THR A 75 -11.15 -1.99 -1.02
C THR A 75 -10.15 -2.81 -0.21
N LEU A 76 -9.95 -4.05 -0.60
CA LEU A 76 -8.98 -4.94 0.04
C LEU A 76 -7.59 -4.71 -0.54
N ILE A 77 -6.59 -4.41 0.29
CA ILE A 77 -5.18 -4.31 -0.09
C ILE A 77 -4.45 -5.49 0.52
N VAL A 78 -3.87 -6.36 -0.31
CA VAL A 78 -3.31 -7.65 0.10
C VAL A 78 -1.82 -7.72 -0.19
N GLY A 79 -1.03 -8.10 0.80
CA GLY A 79 0.42 -8.35 0.68
C GLY A 79 1.28 -7.27 1.33
N ALA A 80 2.30 -6.76 0.65
CA ALA A 80 3.19 -5.74 1.21
C ALA A 80 2.47 -4.41 1.41
N ASP A 81 2.63 -3.80 2.59
CA ASP A 81 2.04 -2.48 2.85
C ASP A 81 2.76 -1.39 2.03
N HIS A 82 1.97 -0.60 1.34
CA HIS A 82 2.49 0.52 0.55
C HIS A 82 1.54 1.73 0.66
N PRO A 83 1.99 2.87 1.20
CA PRO A 83 1.12 4.02 1.46
C PRO A 83 0.44 4.56 0.20
N ALA A 84 1.09 4.47 -0.97
CA ALA A 84 0.50 4.91 -2.22
C ALA A 84 -0.72 4.06 -2.64
N LEU A 85 -0.82 2.78 -2.23
CA LEU A 85 -2.00 1.97 -2.52
C LEU A 85 -3.20 2.37 -1.66
N ARG A 86 -2.97 2.78 -0.42
CA ARG A 86 -4.04 3.34 0.43
C ARG A 86 -4.57 4.65 -0.16
N GLN A 87 -3.67 5.49 -0.69
CA GLN A 87 -4.07 6.70 -1.40
C GLN A 87 -4.80 6.38 -2.70
N ALA A 88 -4.33 5.42 -3.48
CA ALA A 88 -4.99 4.96 -4.71
C ALA A 88 -6.42 4.46 -4.43
N ALA A 89 -6.63 3.70 -3.36
CA ALA A 89 -7.97 3.26 -2.93
C ALA A 89 -8.89 4.46 -2.63
N LYS A 90 -8.39 5.46 -1.91
CA LYS A 90 -9.15 6.69 -1.63
C LYS A 90 -9.48 7.48 -2.89
N LEU A 91 -8.57 7.56 -3.87
CA LEU A 91 -8.80 8.24 -5.16
C LEU A 91 -9.94 7.63 -5.96
N ILE A 92 -10.22 6.34 -5.81
CA ILE A 92 -11.36 5.68 -6.44
C ILE A 92 -12.61 5.63 -5.54
N GLY A 93 -12.62 6.40 -4.45
CA GLY A 93 -13.77 6.52 -3.54
C GLY A 93 -13.96 5.31 -2.61
N CYS A 94 -12.89 4.55 -2.35
CA CYS A 94 -12.96 3.34 -1.52
C CYS A 94 -12.23 3.52 -0.18
N ILE A 95 -12.70 2.80 0.83
CA ILE A 95 -12.06 2.70 2.14
C ILE A 95 -11.03 1.57 2.09
N PRO A 96 -9.73 1.83 2.26
CA PRO A 96 -8.71 0.80 2.20
C PRO A 96 -8.72 -0.10 3.45
N LEU A 97 -8.84 -1.41 3.26
CA LEU A 97 -8.64 -2.45 4.27
C LEU A 97 -7.36 -3.21 3.94
N TYR A 98 -6.39 -3.17 4.83
CA TYR A 98 -5.10 -3.83 4.62
C TYR A 98 -5.07 -5.22 5.24
N MET A 99 -4.62 -6.22 4.44
CA MET A 99 -4.41 -7.61 4.85
C MET A 99 -2.99 -8.05 4.49
N PRO A 100 -2.16 -8.42 5.45
CA PRO A 100 -0.77 -8.81 5.20
C PRO A 100 -0.66 -10.12 4.42
N THR A 101 -1.66 -11.00 4.54
CA THR A 101 -1.66 -12.32 3.89
C THR A 101 -2.88 -12.53 3.00
N ALA A 102 -2.72 -13.31 1.93
CA ALA A 102 -3.81 -13.69 1.06
C ALA A 102 -4.85 -14.61 1.76
N GLN A 103 -4.44 -15.31 2.82
CA GLN A 103 -5.33 -16.17 3.60
C GLN A 103 -6.32 -15.33 4.42
N GLU A 104 -5.84 -14.32 5.13
CA GLU A 104 -6.68 -13.37 5.87
C GLU A 104 -7.59 -12.59 4.91
N ALA A 105 -7.03 -12.16 3.77
CA ALA A 105 -7.77 -11.48 2.73
C ALA A 105 -8.94 -12.32 2.20
N ARG A 106 -8.73 -13.64 2.00
CA ARG A 106 -9.80 -14.55 1.58
C ARG A 106 -10.90 -14.66 2.64
N ALA A 107 -10.53 -14.78 3.91
CA ALA A 107 -11.51 -14.87 5.00
C ALA A 107 -12.39 -13.61 5.05
N LEU A 108 -11.78 -12.43 4.94
CA LEU A 108 -12.51 -11.17 4.93
C LEU A 108 -13.33 -11.00 3.62
N PHE A 109 -12.80 -11.44 2.48
CA PHE A 109 -13.51 -11.37 1.20
C PHE A 109 -14.86 -12.09 1.23
N VAL A 110 -14.93 -13.26 1.87
CA VAL A 110 -16.18 -14.03 1.97
C VAL A 110 -17.22 -13.30 2.83
N GLN A 111 -16.79 -12.53 3.81
CA GLN A 111 -17.67 -11.80 4.73
C GLN A 111 -18.14 -10.46 4.15
N GLU A 112 -17.23 -9.69 3.58
CA GLU A 112 -17.44 -8.29 3.19
C GLU A 112 -17.71 -8.10 1.69
N ILE A 113 -17.26 -9.04 0.86
CA ILE A 113 -17.34 -9.01 -0.61
C ILE A 113 -16.93 -7.62 -1.18
N PRO A 114 -15.69 -7.17 -0.97
CA PRO A 114 -15.24 -5.87 -1.44
C PRO A 114 -15.27 -5.82 -2.98
N PRO A 115 -15.75 -4.74 -3.60
CA PRO A 115 -15.82 -4.62 -5.05
C PRO A 115 -14.45 -4.54 -5.73
N VAL A 116 -13.41 -4.14 -4.99
CA VAL A 116 -12.04 -4.01 -5.51
C VAL A 116 -11.06 -4.73 -4.58
N VAL A 117 -10.15 -5.48 -5.17
CA VAL A 117 -9.03 -6.15 -4.49
C VAL A 117 -7.72 -5.73 -5.15
N MET A 118 -6.86 -5.09 -4.38
CA MET A 118 -5.52 -4.65 -4.78
C MET A 118 -4.49 -5.65 -4.26
N LEU A 119 -3.73 -6.26 -5.16
CA LEU A 119 -2.70 -7.26 -4.83
C LEU A 119 -1.32 -6.61 -4.95
N ASN A 120 -0.56 -6.66 -3.87
CA ASN A 120 0.82 -6.20 -3.80
C ASN A 120 1.71 -7.30 -3.22
N PRO A 121 2.01 -8.36 -3.99
CA PRO A 121 2.87 -9.43 -3.52
C PRO A 121 4.29 -8.90 -3.24
N PRO A 122 4.99 -9.41 -2.21
CA PRO A 122 6.35 -8.96 -1.89
C PRO A 122 7.34 -9.25 -3.02
N GLN A 123 7.03 -10.22 -3.86
CA GLN A 123 7.79 -10.56 -5.06
C GLN A 123 6.85 -11.04 -6.17
N ILE A 124 7.11 -10.59 -7.38
CA ILE A 124 6.45 -11.11 -8.57
C ILE A 124 7.27 -12.30 -9.07
N THR A 125 6.71 -13.48 -8.92
CA THR A 125 7.24 -14.74 -9.47
C THR A 125 6.59 -15.05 -10.82
N ALA A 126 7.07 -16.08 -11.51
CA ALA A 126 6.37 -16.60 -12.68
C ALA A 126 4.93 -17.01 -12.28
N PRO A 127 3.94 -16.85 -13.20
CA PRO A 127 2.58 -17.28 -12.90
C PRO A 127 2.53 -18.82 -12.66
N PRO A 128 1.69 -19.28 -11.72
CA PRO A 128 0.80 -18.52 -10.85
C PRO A 128 1.49 -17.86 -9.67
N LEU A 129 0.94 -16.75 -9.14
CA LEU A 129 1.43 -16.10 -7.92
C LEU A 129 1.05 -16.94 -6.69
N GLU A 130 1.94 -17.84 -6.26
CA GLU A 130 1.68 -18.76 -5.14
C GLU A 130 1.29 -18.02 -3.85
N SER A 131 1.97 -16.92 -3.54
CA SER A 131 1.68 -16.12 -2.35
C SER A 131 0.27 -15.52 -2.33
N MET A 132 -0.35 -15.34 -3.51
CA MET A 132 -1.69 -14.75 -3.67
C MET A 132 -2.76 -15.79 -4.05
N GLN A 133 -2.38 -17.06 -4.21
CA GLN A 133 -3.33 -18.14 -4.58
C GLN A 133 -4.58 -18.19 -3.70
N PRO A 134 -4.50 -18.05 -2.36
CA PRO A 134 -5.72 -18.11 -1.53
C PRO A 134 -6.80 -17.12 -1.94
N ILE A 135 -6.44 -15.92 -2.42
CA ILE A 135 -7.39 -14.88 -2.81
C ILE A 135 -7.66 -14.84 -4.33
N ILE A 136 -6.76 -15.35 -5.16
CA ILE A 136 -6.95 -15.40 -6.62
C ILE A 136 -7.78 -16.62 -7.01
N SER A 137 -7.57 -17.77 -6.36
CA SER A 137 -8.25 -19.04 -6.65
C SER A 137 -9.62 -19.15 -5.96
N LEU A 138 -10.42 -18.10 -6.06
CA LEU A 138 -11.83 -18.10 -5.64
C LEU A 138 -12.69 -18.86 -6.65
N THR A 139 -13.88 -19.27 -6.22
CA THR A 139 -14.86 -19.83 -7.16
C THR A 139 -15.18 -18.82 -8.27
N PRO A 140 -15.51 -19.27 -9.51
CA PRO A 140 -15.87 -18.35 -10.58
C PRO A 140 -17.01 -17.37 -10.21
N ALA A 141 -17.94 -17.80 -9.36
CA ALA A 141 -19.02 -16.96 -8.86
C ALA A 141 -18.52 -15.84 -7.96
N ASP A 142 -17.61 -16.16 -7.03
CA ASP A 142 -17.03 -15.17 -6.12
C ASP A 142 -16.02 -14.25 -6.82
N ARG A 143 -15.23 -14.82 -7.73
CA ARG A 143 -14.22 -14.07 -8.48
C ARG A 143 -14.82 -12.93 -9.31
N ARG A 144 -16.07 -13.11 -9.82
CA ARG A 144 -16.77 -12.09 -10.59
C ARG A 144 -17.36 -10.96 -9.77
N LYS A 145 -17.41 -11.10 -8.44
CA LYS A 145 -17.98 -10.07 -7.53
C LYS A 145 -17.01 -8.91 -7.28
N ALA A 146 -15.73 -9.07 -7.61
CA ALA A 146 -14.71 -8.07 -7.36
C ALA A 146 -13.78 -7.88 -8.57
N PHE A 147 -13.25 -6.66 -8.68
CA PHE A 147 -12.24 -6.28 -9.65
C PHE A 147 -10.85 -6.41 -9.02
N PHE A 148 -10.01 -7.28 -9.56
CA PHE A 148 -8.68 -7.59 -9.04
C PHE A 148 -7.61 -6.82 -9.78
N ILE A 149 -6.76 -6.11 -9.06
CA ILE A 149 -5.67 -5.29 -9.59
C ILE A 149 -4.35 -5.81 -9.04
N LEU A 150 -3.39 -6.12 -9.90
CA LEU A 150 -2.03 -6.48 -9.52
C LEU A 150 -1.11 -5.27 -9.66
N PHE A 151 -0.41 -4.91 -8.59
CA PHE A 151 0.61 -3.86 -8.60
C PHE A 151 2.00 -4.48 -8.65
N ALA A 152 2.84 -4.02 -9.60
CA ALA A 152 4.18 -4.54 -9.79
C ALA A 152 5.08 -3.58 -10.56
N ASP A 153 6.33 -3.39 -10.14
CA ASP A 153 7.27 -2.50 -10.83
C ASP A 153 7.81 -3.06 -12.16
N ASN A 154 7.86 -4.38 -12.26
CA ASN A 154 8.43 -5.09 -13.39
C ASN A 154 7.41 -5.48 -14.47
N LEU A 155 6.15 -5.11 -14.30
CA LEU A 155 5.08 -5.33 -15.26
C LEU A 155 4.63 -4.01 -15.89
N ARG A 156 4.14 -4.10 -17.12
CA ARG A 156 3.59 -2.95 -17.83
C ARG A 156 2.13 -2.72 -17.43
N THR A 157 1.77 -1.48 -17.19
CA THR A 157 0.38 -1.09 -16.96
C THR A 157 -0.49 -1.43 -18.15
N LEU A 158 -1.70 -1.92 -17.90
CA LEU A 158 -2.67 -2.38 -18.92
C LEU A 158 -2.18 -3.58 -19.75
N ASP A 159 -1.20 -4.34 -19.28
CA ASP A 159 -0.78 -5.57 -19.94
C ASP A 159 -1.85 -6.66 -19.75
N GLY A 160 -2.71 -6.84 -20.78
CA GLY A 160 -3.78 -7.82 -20.76
C GLY A 160 -3.27 -9.27 -20.73
N ASN A 161 -2.10 -9.54 -21.32
CA ASN A 161 -1.50 -10.86 -21.31
C ASN A 161 -0.99 -11.21 -19.89
N ALA A 162 -0.30 -10.30 -19.24
CA ALA A 162 0.10 -10.45 -17.85
C ALA A 162 -1.13 -10.58 -16.94
N ALA A 163 -2.15 -9.75 -17.12
CA ALA A 163 -3.39 -9.84 -16.34
C ALA A 163 -4.04 -11.23 -16.46
N PHE A 164 -4.11 -11.80 -17.66
CA PHE A 164 -4.63 -13.13 -17.89
C PHE A 164 -3.78 -14.21 -17.20
N LEU A 165 -2.46 -14.18 -17.37
CA LEU A 165 -1.54 -15.16 -16.77
C LEU A 165 -1.57 -15.16 -15.25
N TYR A 166 -1.69 -13.98 -14.65
CA TYR A 166 -1.78 -13.82 -13.17
C TYR A 166 -3.21 -13.96 -12.62
N GLY A 167 -4.21 -14.13 -13.48
CA GLY A 167 -5.60 -14.29 -13.08
C GLY A 167 -6.19 -13.02 -12.44
N VAL A 168 -5.78 -11.83 -12.91
CA VAL A 168 -6.29 -10.53 -12.45
C VAL A 168 -7.01 -9.78 -13.57
N ASN A 169 -7.75 -8.73 -13.23
CA ASN A 169 -8.46 -7.92 -14.22
C ASN A 169 -7.60 -6.79 -14.78
N LEU A 170 -6.65 -6.30 -13.98
CA LEU A 170 -5.80 -5.17 -14.32
C LEU A 170 -4.40 -5.34 -13.71
N VAL A 171 -3.37 -4.97 -14.48
CA VAL A 171 -2.01 -4.82 -14.00
C VAL A 171 -1.65 -3.34 -14.00
N VAL A 172 -1.04 -2.84 -12.93
CA VAL A 172 -0.60 -1.44 -12.79
C VAL A 172 0.84 -1.40 -12.30
N SER A 173 1.70 -0.69 -13.01
CA SER A 173 3.04 -0.37 -12.52
C SER A 173 2.98 0.72 -11.45
N PHE A 174 3.80 0.62 -10.40
CA PHE A 174 3.90 1.69 -9.39
C PHE A 174 4.33 3.05 -9.99
N LYS A 175 5.00 3.04 -11.13
CA LYS A 175 5.38 4.27 -11.87
C LYS A 175 4.18 5.06 -12.37
N ASP A 176 3.06 4.37 -12.62
CA ASP A 176 1.87 4.95 -13.22
C ASP A 176 0.77 5.26 -12.18
N LEU A 177 1.08 5.14 -10.88
CA LEU A 177 0.12 5.44 -9.80
C LEU A 177 -0.41 6.88 -9.83
N GLY A 178 0.37 7.83 -10.38
CA GLY A 178 -0.09 9.21 -10.57
C GLY A 178 -1.32 9.32 -11.50
N ALA A 179 -1.47 8.41 -12.45
CA ALA A 179 -2.61 8.31 -13.37
C ALA A 179 -3.62 7.22 -12.99
N PHE A 180 -3.50 6.64 -11.79
CA PHE A 180 -4.27 5.45 -11.39
C PHE A 180 -5.78 5.63 -11.50
N GLN A 181 -6.31 6.79 -11.13
CA GLN A 181 -7.76 7.04 -11.19
C GLN A 181 -8.30 6.93 -12.63
N GLU A 182 -7.55 7.45 -13.59
CA GLU A 182 -7.92 7.39 -15.00
C GLU A 182 -7.80 5.97 -15.57
N ILE A 183 -6.68 5.30 -15.28
CA ILE A 183 -6.43 3.89 -15.64
C ILE A 183 -7.55 2.99 -15.10
N TYR A 184 -7.90 3.15 -13.83
CA TYR A 184 -8.96 2.37 -13.18
C TYR A 184 -10.32 2.62 -13.84
N ARG A 185 -10.69 3.88 -14.08
CA ARG A 185 -11.96 4.25 -14.71
C ARG A 185 -12.10 3.62 -16.09
N GLU A 186 -11.04 3.66 -16.91
CA GLU A 186 -11.04 3.07 -18.24
C GLU A 186 -11.15 1.54 -18.19
N ALA A 187 -10.37 0.89 -17.31
CA ALA A 187 -10.41 -0.54 -17.11
C ALA A 187 -11.77 -1.03 -16.60
N MET A 188 -12.39 -0.29 -15.68
CA MET A 188 -13.74 -0.60 -15.19
C MET A 188 -14.80 -0.45 -16.30
N ALA A 189 -14.74 0.61 -17.08
CA ALA A 189 -15.67 0.80 -18.21
C ALA A 189 -15.55 -0.33 -19.25
N TYR A 190 -14.33 -0.84 -19.48
CA TYR A 190 -14.13 -2.04 -20.33
C TYR A 190 -14.72 -3.29 -19.68
N HIS A 191 -14.46 -3.50 -18.39
CA HIS A 191 -14.96 -4.65 -17.63
C HIS A 191 -16.51 -4.68 -17.61
N GLU A 192 -17.15 -3.55 -17.33
CA GLU A 192 -18.61 -3.43 -17.36
C GLU A 192 -19.20 -3.77 -18.70
N ARG A 193 -18.61 -3.28 -19.79
CA ARG A 193 -19.05 -3.62 -21.16
C ARG A 193 -18.92 -5.11 -21.46
N LEU A 194 -17.82 -5.73 -21.01
CA LEU A 194 -17.57 -7.16 -21.23
C LEU A 194 -18.60 -8.05 -20.51
N TYR A 195 -19.01 -7.65 -19.30
CA TYR A 195 -19.94 -8.42 -18.47
C TYR A 195 -21.38 -7.89 -18.47
N ALA A 196 -21.70 -6.89 -19.28
CA ALA A 196 -23.03 -6.24 -19.32
C ALA A 196 -24.19 -7.23 -19.51
N SER A 197 -24.06 -8.15 -20.46
CA SER A 197 -25.09 -9.16 -20.73
C SER A 197 -25.29 -10.13 -19.56
N MET A 198 -24.20 -10.53 -18.91
CA MET A 198 -24.26 -11.40 -17.74
C MET A 198 -24.91 -10.72 -16.53
N HIS A 199 -24.56 -9.45 -16.28
CA HIS A 199 -25.16 -8.66 -15.22
C HIS A 199 -26.66 -8.45 -15.43
N ALA A 200 -27.08 -8.24 -16.70
CA ALA A 200 -28.51 -8.11 -17.05
C ALA A 200 -29.30 -9.39 -16.71
N VAL A 201 -28.75 -10.57 -17.06
CA VAL A 201 -29.37 -11.87 -16.74
C VAL A 201 -29.42 -12.10 -15.24
N THR A 202 -28.32 -11.84 -14.52
CA THR A 202 -28.27 -12.02 -13.06
C THR A 202 -29.28 -11.14 -12.35
N LYS A 203 -29.44 -9.89 -12.80
CA LYS A 203 -30.41 -8.95 -12.26
C LYS A 203 -31.85 -9.41 -12.51
N ALA A 204 -32.14 -9.92 -13.72
CA ALA A 204 -33.46 -10.43 -14.08
C ALA A 204 -33.86 -11.70 -13.29
N LEU A 205 -32.88 -12.51 -12.87
CA LEU A 205 -33.13 -13.70 -12.04
C LEU A 205 -33.28 -13.39 -10.55
N ALA A 206 -32.86 -12.21 -10.10
CA ALA A 206 -32.95 -11.76 -8.69
C ALA A 206 -34.22 -10.91 -8.41
N SER A 207 -34.95 -10.52 -9.45
CA SER A 207 -36.23 -9.80 -9.39
C SER A 207 -37.42 -10.74 -9.51
#